data_b073c3e924d3021710f5f78edbb4ebd0
#
_entry.id   b073c3e924d3021710f5f78edbb4ebd0
#
_cell.length_a   1.000
_cell.length_b   1.000
_cell.length_c   1.000
_cell.angle_alpha   90.00
_cell.angle_beta   90.00
_cell.angle_gamma   90.00
#
_symmetry.space_group_name_H-M   'P 1'
#
loop_
_entity.id
_entity.type
_entity.pdbx_description
1 polymer ?
#
loop_
_entity_poly.entity_id
_entity_poly.type
_entity_poly.pdbx_seq_one_letter_code
_entity_poly.pdbx_strand_id
1 'polypeptide(L)'
;MFNFVTTLLGGFFVLSVIFIWFMIAYQLVLTIAGFFHNWNSTKEKRAIDAQTHFENPRVCVLIPAHNEEKVIRRTLEAMLKFDYPSEKLEIVVINDGSSDETGSIVKEIASRDSRVRCYDVPKGEGGRGKSRALNLGLSRTDAEVIAVYDADNQPLPDALKYLVTELLLHPDLGAVLGNFRTINKDKTWLTRFISIETLSFQAILQAGRWALFKVSTLPGTNFVIWKHLLDDLKGWDEDAITEDSELSIRVYMKGFRIKYIPFAVTLEQEPETLSVWAKQRTRWVRGNNYVVGKFFKEITQFENKFLGFEILYLLSLYYVFLFAIGVSDLIFIFSVSHIIAVPLPGPYTTVWILAVVLFIFEIFLVLSYEGQDTFKNLVLVLLMYFTYCQFWIYVVARGIYLDYIKREKRTWSKTVRFELEDKPPD
;
A
#
# COMPACT_ATOMS: atom_id res chain seq x y z
N MET A 1 24.28 34.50 21.48
CA MET A 1 24.21 33.11 20.98
C MET A 1 22.95 32.38 21.50
N PHE A 2 22.65 32.40 22.80
CA PHE A 2 21.49 31.75 23.39
C PHE A 2 20.14 32.24 22.81
N ASN A 3 19.93 33.56 22.72
CA ASN A 3 18.73 34.17 22.11
C ASN A 3 18.54 33.80 20.63
N PHE A 4 19.62 33.69 19.86
CA PHE A 4 19.54 33.28 18.46
C PHE A 4 19.09 31.82 18.30
N VAL A 5 19.65 30.93 19.11
CA VAL A 5 19.29 29.48 19.10
C VAL A 5 17.85 29.28 19.52
N THR A 6 17.38 29.95 20.57
CA THR A 6 15.97 29.86 21.03
C THR A 6 14.99 30.44 20.02
N THR A 7 15.34 31.53 19.33
CA THR A 7 14.51 32.09 18.25
C THR A 7 14.45 31.15 17.05
N LEU A 8 15.56 30.53 16.66
CA LEU A 8 15.62 29.55 15.57
C LEU A 8 14.79 28.30 15.87
N LEU A 9 14.94 27.72 17.08
CA LEU A 9 14.14 26.57 17.54
C LEU A 9 12.65 26.92 17.59
N GLY A 10 12.29 28.11 18.06
CA GLY A 10 10.92 28.60 18.02
C GLY A 10 10.35 28.71 16.60
N GLY A 11 11.15 29.18 15.65
CA GLY A 11 10.78 29.24 14.23
C GLY A 11 10.52 27.86 13.65
N PHE A 12 11.41 26.90 13.89
CA PHE A 12 11.21 25.50 13.45
C PHE A 12 9.97 24.86 14.08
N PHE A 13 9.72 25.13 15.35
CA PHE A 13 8.53 24.64 16.02
C PHE A 13 7.25 25.17 15.38
N VAL A 14 7.16 26.49 15.16
CA VAL A 14 5.98 27.09 14.51
C VAL A 14 5.75 26.52 13.12
N LEU A 15 6.81 26.41 12.31
CA LEU A 15 6.71 25.80 10.98
C LEU A 15 6.24 24.34 11.04
N SER A 16 6.77 23.57 11.99
CA SER A 16 6.35 22.18 12.21
C SER A 16 4.88 22.11 12.61
N VAL A 17 4.42 22.94 13.54
CA VAL A 17 3.01 23.00 13.97
C VAL A 17 2.10 23.37 12.81
N ILE A 18 2.43 24.41 12.04
CA ILE A 18 1.65 24.84 10.87
C ILE A 18 1.54 23.67 9.87
N PHE A 19 2.66 23.01 9.59
CA PHE A 19 2.68 21.90 8.65
C PHE A 19 1.88 20.69 9.15
N ILE A 20 2.01 20.32 10.43
CA ILE A 20 1.23 19.24 11.05
C ILE A 20 -0.28 19.53 10.94
N TRP A 21 -0.69 20.76 11.27
CA TRP A 21 -2.10 21.15 11.17
C TRP A 21 -2.62 21.17 9.74
N PHE A 22 -1.80 21.61 8.79
CA PHE A 22 -2.13 21.51 7.37
C PHE A 22 -2.36 20.03 6.97
N MET A 23 -1.47 19.12 7.40
CA MET A 23 -1.59 17.69 7.10
C MET A 23 -2.82 17.05 7.74
N ILE A 24 -3.11 17.38 9.01
CA ILE A 24 -4.30 16.88 9.72
C ILE A 24 -5.57 17.40 9.02
N ALA A 25 -5.65 18.69 8.71
CA ALA A 25 -6.79 19.25 8.01
C ALA A 25 -7.01 18.60 6.64
N TYR A 26 -5.94 18.36 5.91
CA TYR A 26 -5.99 17.66 4.63
C TYR A 26 -6.46 16.20 4.80
N GLN A 27 -5.92 15.46 5.78
CA GLN A 27 -6.34 14.10 6.08
C GLN A 27 -7.81 14.04 6.51
N LEU A 28 -8.29 15.00 7.31
CA LEU A 28 -9.69 15.07 7.71
C LEU A 28 -10.62 15.23 6.50
N VAL A 29 -10.25 16.09 5.54
CA VAL A 29 -10.99 16.25 4.27
C VAL A 29 -11.01 14.93 3.49
N LEU A 30 -9.86 14.24 3.39
CA LEU A 30 -9.77 12.92 2.75
C LEU A 30 -10.62 11.87 3.48
N THR A 31 -10.59 11.85 4.81
CA THR A 31 -11.37 10.92 5.63
C THR A 31 -12.87 11.07 5.38
N ILE A 32 -13.37 12.31 5.37
CA ILE A 32 -14.78 12.60 5.08
C ILE A 32 -15.13 12.18 3.64
N ALA A 33 -14.29 12.54 2.68
CA ALA A 33 -14.52 12.17 1.28
C ALA A 33 -14.46 10.64 1.06
N GLY A 34 -13.52 9.98 1.69
CA GLY A 34 -13.37 8.51 1.68
C GLY A 34 -14.57 7.80 2.30
N PHE A 35 -15.08 8.31 3.40
CA PHE A 35 -16.30 7.80 4.04
C PHE A 35 -17.49 7.82 3.07
N PHE A 36 -17.74 8.96 2.40
CA PHE A 36 -18.80 9.06 1.42
C PHE A 36 -18.57 8.18 0.18
N HIS A 37 -17.32 8.07 -0.28
CA HIS A 37 -17.00 7.17 -1.37
C HIS A 37 -17.32 5.72 -1.00
N ASN A 38 -16.84 5.26 0.14
CA ASN A 38 -17.08 3.91 0.62
C ASN A 38 -18.57 3.62 0.85
N TRP A 39 -19.32 4.61 1.36
CA TRP A 39 -20.78 4.52 1.50
C TRP A 39 -21.47 4.34 0.14
N ASN A 40 -21.09 5.13 -0.85
CA ASN A 40 -21.64 5.06 -2.19
C ASN A 40 -21.20 3.81 -2.96
N SER A 41 -20.04 3.25 -2.65
CA SER A 41 -19.51 2.04 -3.30
C SER A 41 -20.42 0.82 -3.16
N THR A 42 -21.26 0.78 -2.12
CA THR A 42 -22.32 -0.24 -1.97
C THR A 42 -23.32 -0.21 -3.14
N LYS A 43 -23.62 0.96 -3.69
CA LYS A 43 -24.50 1.11 -4.86
C LYS A 43 -23.77 0.66 -6.13
N GLU A 44 -22.50 1.01 -6.27
CA GLU A 44 -21.63 0.55 -7.38
C GLU A 44 -21.54 -0.98 -7.39
N LYS A 45 -21.28 -1.58 -6.24
CA LYS A 45 -21.25 -3.05 -6.09
C LYS A 45 -22.56 -3.68 -6.56
N ARG A 46 -23.72 -3.19 -6.07
CA ARG A 46 -25.04 -3.69 -6.48
C ARG A 46 -25.30 -3.52 -7.98
N ALA A 47 -24.82 -2.43 -8.57
CA ALA A 47 -24.96 -2.20 -10.00
C ALA A 47 -24.15 -3.22 -10.81
N ILE A 48 -22.94 -3.58 -10.36
CA ILE A 48 -22.11 -4.63 -10.98
C ILE A 48 -22.77 -6.01 -10.78
N ASP A 49 -23.29 -6.31 -9.57
CA ASP A 49 -23.95 -7.57 -9.29
C ASP A 49 -25.21 -7.80 -10.14
N ALA A 50 -25.90 -6.70 -10.51
CA ALA A 50 -27.10 -6.74 -11.37
C ALA A 50 -26.77 -6.88 -12.86
N GLN A 51 -25.53 -6.73 -13.27
CA GLN A 51 -25.13 -6.82 -14.67
C GLN A 51 -24.92 -8.29 -15.07
N THR A 52 -25.77 -8.78 -15.96
CA THR A 52 -25.77 -10.19 -16.40
C THR A 52 -24.96 -10.44 -17.67
N HIS A 53 -24.54 -9.40 -18.39
CA HIS A 53 -23.94 -9.53 -19.72
C HIS A 53 -22.73 -8.63 -19.91
N PHE A 54 -21.55 -9.08 -19.42
CA PHE A 54 -20.28 -8.61 -19.95
C PHE A 54 -19.63 -9.72 -20.75
N GLU A 55 -19.07 -9.36 -21.87
CA GLU A 55 -18.09 -10.23 -22.52
C GLU A 55 -16.81 -10.15 -21.70
N ASN A 56 -16.65 -11.13 -20.78
CA ASN A 56 -15.46 -11.20 -19.93
C ASN A 56 -14.20 -11.32 -20.77
N PRO A 57 -13.18 -10.46 -20.60
CA PRO A 57 -11.91 -10.61 -21.28
C PRO A 57 -11.13 -11.83 -20.74
N ARG A 58 -10.09 -12.26 -21.47
CA ARG A 58 -9.11 -13.19 -20.91
C ARG A 58 -8.26 -12.49 -19.88
N VAL A 59 -8.18 -13.09 -18.67
CA VAL A 59 -7.41 -12.57 -17.54
C VAL A 59 -6.27 -13.52 -17.21
N CYS A 60 -5.07 -12.98 -17.06
CA CYS A 60 -3.94 -13.69 -16.48
C CYS A 60 -3.61 -13.11 -15.10
N VAL A 61 -3.68 -13.95 -14.09
CA VAL A 61 -3.23 -13.64 -12.73
C VAL A 61 -1.74 -13.96 -12.64
N LEU A 62 -0.90 -12.96 -12.40
CA LEU A 62 0.53 -13.12 -12.19
C LEU A 62 0.87 -13.14 -10.70
N ILE A 63 1.57 -14.19 -10.27
CA ILE A 63 1.98 -14.41 -8.89
C ILE A 63 3.50 -14.61 -8.86
N PRO A 64 4.29 -13.59 -8.53
CA PRO A 64 5.72 -13.75 -8.29
C PRO A 64 5.93 -14.47 -6.96
N ALA A 65 6.67 -15.58 -6.97
CA ALA A 65 6.92 -16.41 -5.80
C ALA A 65 8.41 -16.73 -5.62
N HIS A 66 8.93 -16.50 -4.42
CA HIS A 66 10.29 -16.87 -4.03
C HIS A 66 10.30 -17.37 -2.58
N ASN A 67 10.46 -18.67 -2.38
CA ASN A 67 10.43 -19.35 -1.08
C ASN A 67 9.12 -19.10 -0.31
N GLU A 68 7.98 -19.40 -0.92
CA GLU A 68 6.62 -19.15 -0.40
C GLU A 68 5.85 -20.45 -0.04
N GLU A 69 6.56 -21.53 0.28
CA GLU A 69 5.96 -22.85 0.60
C GLU A 69 4.86 -22.80 1.66
N LYS A 70 4.97 -21.89 2.63
CA LYS A 70 4.03 -21.75 3.75
C LYS A 70 2.67 -21.18 3.37
N VAL A 71 2.59 -20.44 2.27
CA VAL A 71 1.41 -19.64 1.92
C VAL A 71 0.85 -19.94 0.53
N ILE A 72 1.69 -20.32 -0.44
CA ILE A 72 1.32 -20.42 -1.86
C ILE A 72 0.14 -21.38 -2.12
N ARG A 73 0.01 -22.47 -1.36
CA ARG A 73 -1.11 -23.42 -1.51
C ARG A 73 -2.44 -22.72 -1.24
N ARG A 74 -2.57 -22.03 -0.12
CA ARG A 74 -3.80 -21.31 0.26
C ARG A 74 -4.15 -20.21 -0.73
N THR A 75 -3.13 -19.51 -1.23
CA THR A 75 -3.28 -18.49 -2.27
C THR A 75 -3.90 -19.07 -3.53
N LEU A 76 -3.36 -20.16 -4.06
CA LEU A 76 -3.88 -20.80 -5.25
C LEU A 76 -5.28 -21.39 -5.04
N GLU A 77 -5.53 -22.02 -3.89
CA GLU A 77 -6.84 -22.55 -3.54
C GLU A 77 -7.92 -21.44 -3.42
N ALA A 78 -7.54 -20.26 -2.98
CA ALA A 78 -8.42 -19.08 -2.95
C ALA A 78 -8.71 -18.59 -4.38
N MET A 79 -7.70 -18.47 -5.23
CA MET A 79 -7.84 -17.98 -6.60
C MET A 79 -8.60 -18.97 -7.52
N LEU A 80 -8.49 -20.25 -7.27
CA LEU A 80 -9.28 -21.28 -7.99
C LEU A 80 -10.79 -21.15 -7.71
N LYS A 81 -11.19 -20.42 -6.66
CA LYS A 81 -12.59 -20.13 -6.31
C LYS A 81 -13.11 -18.83 -6.92
N PHE A 82 -12.33 -18.12 -7.74
CA PHE A 82 -12.80 -16.90 -8.38
C PHE A 82 -14.11 -17.13 -9.17
N ASP A 83 -15.08 -16.23 -8.95
CA ASP A 83 -16.30 -16.11 -9.76
C ASP A 83 -15.94 -15.47 -11.12
N TYR A 84 -15.27 -16.27 -11.96
CA TYR A 84 -14.82 -15.88 -13.29
C TYR A 84 -14.85 -17.08 -14.23
N PRO A 85 -15.22 -16.92 -15.53
CA PRO A 85 -15.25 -18.03 -16.47
C PRO A 85 -13.90 -18.77 -16.53
N SER A 86 -13.92 -20.07 -16.28
CA SER A 86 -12.70 -20.87 -16.14
C SER A 86 -11.85 -20.90 -17.41
N GLU A 87 -12.49 -20.85 -18.59
CA GLU A 87 -11.82 -20.81 -19.89
C GLU A 87 -11.18 -19.47 -20.23
N LYS A 88 -11.49 -18.43 -19.46
CA LYS A 88 -10.96 -17.08 -19.61
C LYS A 88 -10.01 -16.67 -18.47
N LEU A 89 -9.74 -17.59 -17.53
CA LEU A 89 -8.88 -17.36 -16.38
C LEU A 89 -7.62 -18.22 -16.48
N GLU A 90 -6.47 -17.57 -16.44
CA GLU A 90 -5.15 -18.19 -16.33
C GLU A 90 -4.47 -17.69 -15.05
N ILE A 91 -3.84 -18.59 -14.28
CA ILE A 91 -3.10 -18.27 -13.06
C ILE A 91 -1.65 -18.72 -13.27
N VAL A 92 -0.74 -17.76 -13.40
CA VAL A 92 0.67 -18.03 -13.68
C VAL A 92 1.50 -17.70 -12.46
N VAL A 93 2.09 -18.71 -11.84
CA VAL A 93 3.07 -18.55 -10.77
C VAL A 93 4.46 -18.52 -11.38
N ILE A 94 5.16 -17.43 -11.12
CA ILE A 94 6.56 -17.26 -11.52
C ILE A 94 7.42 -17.66 -10.32
N ASN A 95 7.93 -18.89 -10.34
CA ASN A 95 8.82 -19.43 -9.32
C ASN A 95 10.24 -18.87 -9.52
N ASP A 96 10.55 -17.77 -8.84
CA ASP A 96 11.78 -16.98 -9.01
C ASP A 96 12.96 -17.60 -8.25
N GLY A 97 13.31 -18.85 -8.61
CA GLY A 97 14.46 -19.55 -8.05
C GLY A 97 14.28 -19.97 -6.59
N SER A 98 13.09 -20.41 -6.19
CA SER A 98 12.85 -20.95 -4.84
C SER A 98 13.71 -22.17 -4.56
N SER A 99 14.17 -22.29 -3.31
CA SER A 99 14.95 -23.43 -2.79
C SER A 99 14.13 -24.34 -1.87
N ASP A 100 12.90 -23.92 -1.52
CA ASP A 100 11.93 -24.64 -0.70
C ASP A 100 10.88 -25.40 -1.58
N GLU A 101 9.82 -25.90 -0.97
CA GLU A 101 8.77 -26.67 -1.64
C GLU A 101 7.80 -25.82 -2.52
N THR A 102 8.04 -24.52 -2.70
CA THR A 102 7.16 -23.64 -3.49
C THR A 102 6.87 -24.21 -4.88
N GLY A 103 7.92 -24.58 -5.62
CA GLY A 103 7.77 -25.09 -6.99
C GLY A 103 7.04 -26.42 -7.07
N SER A 104 7.28 -27.35 -6.14
CA SER A 104 6.62 -28.65 -6.07
C SER A 104 5.12 -28.49 -5.75
N ILE A 105 4.77 -27.62 -4.80
CA ILE A 105 3.36 -27.32 -4.44
C ILE A 105 2.60 -26.75 -5.64
N VAL A 106 3.19 -25.78 -6.35
CA VAL A 106 2.52 -25.18 -7.52
C VAL A 106 2.31 -26.22 -8.63
N LYS A 107 3.30 -27.06 -8.91
CA LYS A 107 3.19 -28.12 -9.94
C LYS A 107 2.17 -29.20 -9.56
N GLU A 108 2.06 -29.54 -8.29
CA GLU A 108 1.02 -30.44 -7.79
C GLU A 108 -0.38 -29.89 -8.10
N ILE A 109 -0.62 -28.60 -7.81
CA ILE A 109 -1.90 -27.93 -8.08
C ILE A 109 -2.14 -27.81 -9.60
N ALA A 110 -1.13 -27.42 -10.37
CA ALA A 110 -1.20 -27.33 -11.83
C ALA A 110 -1.52 -28.67 -12.51
N SER A 111 -1.15 -29.81 -11.92
CA SER A 111 -1.50 -31.14 -12.43
C SER A 111 -2.98 -31.47 -12.27
N ARG A 112 -3.69 -30.79 -11.35
CA ARG A 112 -5.11 -31.02 -11.03
C ARG A 112 -6.03 -29.99 -11.68
N ASP A 113 -5.51 -28.77 -11.98
CA ASP A 113 -6.30 -27.69 -12.56
C ASP A 113 -5.49 -26.97 -13.66
N SER A 114 -5.99 -27.09 -14.89
CA SER A 114 -5.33 -26.55 -16.08
C SER A 114 -5.24 -25.02 -16.14
N ARG A 115 -5.98 -24.31 -15.28
CA ARG A 115 -5.89 -22.86 -15.15
C ARG A 115 -4.57 -22.43 -14.51
N VAL A 116 -3.94 -23.29 -13.70
CA VAL A 116 -2.69 -22.98 -12.99
C VAL A 116 -1.50 -23.41 -13.82
N ARG A 117 -0.54 -22.52 -13.98
CA ARG A 117 0.76 -22.78 -14.63
C ARG A 117 1.90 -22.36 -13.71
N CYS A 118 2.94 -23.18 -13.67
CA CYS A 118 4.19 -22.86 -12.98
C CYS A 118 5.26 -22.53 -14.01
N TYR A 119 5.82 -21.34 -13.91
CA TYR A 119 7.00 -20.96 -14.68
C TYR A 119 8.21 -20.91 -13.76
N ASP A 120 9.10 -21.91 -13.88
CA ASP A 120 10.36 -21.92 -13.13
C ASP A 120 11.39 -21.02 -13.83
N VAL A 121 11.89 -20.01 -13.13
CA VAL A 121 13.02 -19.22 -13.60
C VAL A 121 14.28 -20.10 -13.61
N PRO A 122 15.08 -20.10 -14.69
CA PRO A 122 16.28 -20.94 -14.78
C PRO A 122 17.23 -20.75 -13.61
N LYS A 123 17.91 -21.84 -13.21
CA LYS A 123 18.92 -21.81 -12.13
C LYS A 123 19.99 -20.74 -12.40
N GLY A 124 20.28 -19.92 -11.39
CA GLY A 124 21.24 -18.82 -11.49
C GLY A 124 20.68 -17.52 -12.04
N GLU A 125 19.44 -17.53 -12.54
CA GLU A 125 18.75 -16.33 -13.03
C GLU A 125 17.67 -15.80 -12.07
N GLY A 126 17.20 -16.60 -11.13
CA GLY A 126 16.20 -16.26 -10.14
C GLY A 126 16.70 -15.40 -8.98
N GLY A 127 15.74 -14.94 -8.13
CA GLY A 127 16.03 -14.13 -6.96
C GLY A 127 16.40 -12.68 -7.25
N ARG A 128 16.04 -12.18 -8.43
CA ARG A 128 16.39 -10.81 -8.86
C ARG A 128 15.30 -9.78 -8.58
N GLY A 129 14.20 -10.18 -7.99
CA GLY A 129 13.14 -9.28 -7.53
C GLY A 129 11.82 -9.43 -8.26
N LYS A 130 10.79 -8.83 -7.65
CA LYS A 130 9.40 -8.95 -8.06
C LYS A 130 9.13 -8.42 -9.47
N SER A 131 9.68 -7.24 -9.80
CA SER A 131 9.51 -6.61 -11.13
C SER A 131 9.93 -7.52 -12.26
N ARG A 132 11.11 -8.17 -12.13
CA ARG A 132 11.60 -9.11 -13.14
C ARG A 132 10.71 -10.34 -13.27
N ALA A 133 10.29 -10.91 -12.15
CA ALA A 133 9.37 -12.06 -12.16
C ALA A 133 8.04 -11.70 -12.87
N LEU A 134 7.48 -10.52 -12.57
CA LEU A 134 6.29 -10.02 -13.25
C LEU A 134 6.51 -9.80 -14.76
N ASN A 135 7.65 -9.24 -15.17
CA ASN A 135 7.99 -9.07 -16.59
C ASN A 135 8.12 -10.41 -17.33
N LEU A 136 8.71 -11.42 -16.69
CA LEU A 136 8.77 -12.77 -17.23
C LEU A 136 7.37 -13.38 -17.40
N GLY A 137 6.48 -13.19 -16.42
CA GLY A 137 5.09 -13.62 -16.51
C GLY A 137 4.33 -12.89 -17.62
N LEU A 138 4.49 -11.58 -17.72
CA LEU A 138 3.87 -10.74 -18.77
C LEU A 138 4.20 -11.23 -20.18
N SER A 139 5.44 -11.64 -20.41
CA SER A 139 5.91 -12.15 -21.70
C SER A 139 5.36 -13.54 -22.08
N ARG A 140 4.62 -14.21 -21.16
CA ARG A 140 4.14 -15.59 -21.31
C ARG A 140 2.63 -15.71 -21.45
N THR A 141 1.92 -14.59 -21.54
CA THR A 141 0.47 -14.56 -21.67
C THR A 141 0.01 -13.66 -22.78
N ASP A 142 -1.06 -14.07 -23.47
CA ASP A 142 -1.81 -13.27 -24.44
C ASP A 142 -3.16 -12.78 -23.87
N ALA A 143 -3.32 -12.78 -22.55
CA ALA A 143 -4.51 -12.27 -21.89
C ALA A 143 -4.68 -10.76 -22.17
N GLU A 144 -5.91 -10.28 -22.12
CA GLU A 144 -6.23 -8.86 -22.35
C GLU A 144 -6.02 -8.02 -21.10
N VAL A 145 -6.24 -8.64 -19.93
CA VAL A 145 -6.11 -8.03 -18.62
C VAL A 145 -5.11 -8.82 -17.77
N ILE A 146 -4.23 -8.11 -17.11
CA ILE A 146 -3.29 -8.67 -16.13
C ILE A 146 -3.80 -8.36 -14.73
N ALA A 147 -3.95 -9.37 -13.89
CA ALA A 147 -4.18 -9.25 -12.47
C ALA A 147 -2.88 -9.56 -11.71
N VAL A 148 -2.53 -8.78 -10.71
CA VAL A 148 -1.33 -9.01 -9.90
C VAL A 148 -1.71 -9.30 -8.47
N TYR A 149 -1.19 -10.41 -7.94
CA TYR A 149 -1.34 -10.81 -6.55
C TYR A 149 -0.02 -11.30 -5.98
N ASP A 150 0.24 -10.99 -4.73
CA ASP A 150 1.38 -11.57 -3.99
C ASP A 150 1.10 -13.03 -3.60
N ALA A 151 2.14 -13.80 -3.37
CA ALA A 151 2.07 -15.23 -3.10
C ALA A 151 1.40 -15.62 -1.77
N ASP A 152 1.04 -14.64 -0.92
CA ASP A 152 0.32 -14.82 0.34
C ASP A 152 -1.12 -14.29 0.32
N ASN A 153 -1.57 -13.78 -0.81
CA ASN A 153 -2.91 -13.22 -0.93
C ASN A 153 -3.98 -14.31 -1.01
N GLN A 154 -5.07 -14.08 -0.30
CA GLN A 154 -6.27 -14.91 -0.34
C GLN A 154 -7.46 -14.03 -0.75
N PRO A 155 -7.67 -13.82 -2.06
CA PRO A 155 -8.79 -13.01 -2.54
C PRO A 155 -10.13 -13.69 -2.26
N LEU A 156 -11.16 -12.87 -2.02
CA LEU A 156 -12.54 -13.35 -2.00
C LEU A 156 -12.96 -13.75 -3.43
N PRO A 157 -13.90 -14.71 -3.56
CA PRO A 157 -14.29 -15.26 -4.87
C PRO A 157 -14.73 -14.22 -5.90
N ASP A 158 -15.40 -13.17 -5.47
CA ASP A 158 -15.95 -12.11 -6.32
C ASP A 158 -14.94 -10.96 -6.62
N ALA A 159 -13.78 -10.96 -5.97
CA ALA A 159 -12.81 -9.87 -6.07
C ALA A 159 -12.35 -9.59 -7.50
N LEU A 160 -11.94 -10.63 -8.22
CA LEU A 160 -11.45 -10.50 -9.61
C LEU A 160 -12.54 -9.96 -10.55
N LYS A 161 -13.76 -10.48 -10.42
CA LYS A 161 -14.93 -10.03 -11.18
C LYS A 161 -15.15 -8.53 -11.01
N TYR A 162 -15.14 -8.04 -9.77
CA TYR A 162 -15.34 -6.62 -9.51
C TYR A 162 -14.24 -5.76 -10.12
N LEU A 163 -12.97 -6.15 -9.97
CA LEU A 163 -11.85 -5.42 -10.53
C LEU A 163 -11.95 -5.32 -12.06
N VAL A 164 -12.22 -6.44 -12.72
CA VAL A 164 -12.29 -6.50 -14.18
C VAL A 164 -13.51 -5.75 -14.71
N THR A 165 -14.68 -5.94 -14.09
CA THR A 165 -15.90 -5.26 -14.52
C THR A 165 -15.75 -3.74 -14.42
N GLU A 166 -15.16 -3.25 -13.33
CA GLU A 166 -14.92 -1.82 -13.16
C GLU A 166 -13.96 -1.25 -14.21
N LEU A 167 -12.92 -2.02 -14.57
CA LEU A 167 -11.98 -1.65 -15.62
C LEU A 167 -12.66 -1.56 -16.99
N LEU A 168 -13.61 -2.47 -17.28
CA LEU A 168 -14.37 -2.48 -18.53
C LEU A 168 -15.37 -1.33 -18.64
N LEU A 169 -16.00 -0.95 -17.51
CA LEU A 169 -17.00 0.11 -17.48
C LEU A 169 -16.43 1.50 -17.74
N HIS A 170 -15.15 1.71 -17.50
CA HIS A 170 -14.49 3.00 -17.53
C HIS A 170 -13.26 3.00 -18.44
N PRO A 171 -13.39 3.35 -19.74
CA PRO A 171 -12.27 3.32 -20.71
C PRO A 171 -11.11 4.26 -20.37
N ASP A 172 -11.32 5.23 -19.49
CA ASP A 172 -10.29 6.15 -18.99
C ASP A 172 -9.43 5.54 -17.87
N LEU A 173 -9.80 4.35 -17.38
CA LEU A 173 -9.01 3.63 -16.39
C LEU A 173 -7.93 2.78 -17.07
N GLY A 174 -6.70 2.96 -16.63
CA GLY A 174 -5.59 2.04 -16.96
C GLY A 174 -5.55 0.85 -16.02
N ALA A 175 -5.92 1.06 -14.74
CA ALA A 175 -5.92 0.03 -13.72
C ALA A 175 -7.02 0.24 -12.67
N VAL A 176 -7.40 -0.85 -12.00
CA VAL A 176 -8.31 -0.85 -10.85
C VAL A 176 -7.68 -1.65 -9.73
N LEU A 177 -7.69 -1.11 -8.52
CA LEU A 177 -7.19 -1.80 -7.33
C LEU A 177 -8.32 -2.04 -6.32
N GLY A 178 -8.18 -3.13 -5.58
CA GLY A 178 -9.11 -3.52 -4.53
C GLY A 178 -8.60 -3.19 -3.13
N ASN A 179 -9.31 -3.73 -2.14
CA ASN A 179 -9.05 -3.60 -0.72
C ASN A 179 -8.27 -4.83 -0.24
N PHE A 180 -7.35 -4.65 0.70
CA PHE A 180 -6.66 -5.76 1.36
C PHE A 180 -6.83 -5.66 2.88
N ARG A 181 -7.02 -6.82 3.52
CA ARG A 181 -7.24 -6.94 4.95
C ARG A 181 -6.25 -7.91 5.57
N THR A 182 -5.84 -7.64 6.79
CA THR A 182 -4.87 -8.44 7.52
C THR A 182 -5.51 -9.71 8.07
N ILE A 183 -5.05 -10.88 7.62
CA ILE A 183 -5.57 -12.18 8.06
C ILE A 183 -5.14 -12.51 9.50
N ASN A 184 -3.90 -12.14 9.88
CA ASN A 184 -3.33 -12.39 11.21
C ASN A 184 -3.42 -11.17 12.15
N LYS A 185 -4.44 -10.31 11.99
CA LYS A 185 -4.60 -9.04 12.74
C LYS A 185 -4.58 -9.20 14.27
N ASP A 186 -5.03 -10.34 14.80
CA ASP A 186 -5.15 -10.59 16.23
C ASP A 186 -4.00 -11.42 16.82
N LYS A 187 -2.95 -11.72 16.02
CA LYS A 187 -1.83 -12.55 16.46
C LYS A 187 -0.91 -11.83 17.45
N THR A 188 -0.61 -10.57 17.19
CA THR A 188 0.25 -9.72 18.03
C THR A 188 -0.26 -8.28 18.07
N TRP A 189 0.23 -7.47 19.03
CA TRP A 189 -0.05 -6.04 19.04
C TRP A 189 0.45 -5.33 17.77
N LEU A 190 1.60 -5.78 17.26
CA LEU A 190 2.17 -5.24 16.03
C LEU A 190 1.27 -5.50 14.83
N THR A 191 0.79 -6.74 14.63
CA THR A 191 -0.12 -7.08 13.53
C THR A 191 -1.44 -6.31 13.64
N ARG A 192 -1.88 -6.01 14.87
CA ARG A 192 -3.07 -5.18 15.09
C ARG A 192 -2.83 -3.72 14.69
N PHE A 193 -1.69 -3.13 15.08
CA PHE A 193 -1.31 -1.79 14.63
C PHE A 193 -1.17 -1.70 13.11
N ILE A 194 -0.54 -2.68 12.48
CA ILE A 194 -0.42 -2.73 11.02
C ILE A 194 -1.81 -2.84 10.37
N SER A 195 -2.71 -3.66 10.92
CA SER A 195 -4.08 -3.76 10.41
C SER A 195 -4.81 -2.41 10.47
N ILE A 196 -4.68 -1.65 11.57
CA ILE A 196 -5.27 -0.31 11.71
C ILE A 196 -4.63 0.67 10.70
N GLU A 197 -3.30 0.64 10.54
CA GLU A 197 -2.57 1.43 9.54
C GLU A 197 -3.09 1.14 8.12
N THR A 198 -3.21 -0.14 7.77
CA THR A 198 -3.67 -0.62 6.45
C THR A 198 -5.09 -0.16 6.15
N LEU A 199 -6.02 -0.32 7.10
CA LEU A 199 -7.41 0.15 6.94
C LEU A 199 -7.46 1.67 6.77
N SER A 200 -6.67 2.41 7.56
CA SER A 200 -6.60 3.87 7.50
C SER A 200 -6.00 4.35 6.17
N PHE A 201 -4.93 3.72 5.70
CA PHE A 201 -4.34 4.02 4.39
C PHE A 201 -5.37 3.87 3.27
N GLN A 202 -6.14 2.80 3.26
CA GLN A 202 -7.11 2.55 2.21
C GLN A 202 -8.33 3.48 2.30
N ALA A 203 -8.88 3.66 3.50
CA ALA A 203 -10.08 4.47 3.69
C ALA A 203 -9.81 5.98 3.57
N ILE A 204 -8.65 6.46 3.99
CA ILE A 204 -8.29 7.88 3.94
C ILE A 204 -7.58 8.18 2.61
N LEU A 205 -6.43 7.56 2.36
CA LEU A 205 -5.60 7.94 1.22
C LEU A 205 -6.13 7.38 -0.10
N GLN A 206 -6.48 6.11 -0.20
CA GLN A 206 -6.96 5.56 -1.47
C GLN A 206 -8.39 6.04 -1.79
N ALA A 207 -9.34 5.83 -0.86
CA ALA A 207 -10.73 6.19 -1.07
C ALA A 207 -10.95 7.71 -1.13
N GLY A 208 -10.36 8.46 -0.20
CA GLY A 208 -10.53 9.91 -0.12
C GLY A 208 -9.94 10.63 -1.32
N ARG A 209 -8.74 10.25 -1.75
CA ARG A 209 -8.09 10.83 -2.93
C ARG A 209 -8.80 10.46 -4.22
N TRP A 210 -9.26 9.20 -4.33
CA TRP A 210 -10.10 8.84 -5.46
C TRP A 210 -11.40 9.65 -5.49
N ALA A 211 -12.05 9.84 -4.35
CA ALA A 211 -13.31 10.61 -4.28
C ALA A 211 -13.12 12.05 -4.78
N LEU A 212 -12.08 12.74 -4.33
CA LEU A 212 -11.86 14.16 -4.59
C LEU A 212 -11.10 14.43 -5.90
N PHE A 213 -10.05 13.67 -6.17
CA PHE A 213 -9.08 14.01 -7.22
C PHE A 213 -9.00 12.96 -8.32
N LYS A 214 -9.70 11.81 -8.18
CA LYS A 214 -9.61 10.67 -9.10
C LYS A 214 -8.19 10.12 -9.19
N VAL A 215 -7.50 10.07 -8.05
CA VAL A 215 -6.13 9.58 -7.91
C VAL A 215 -6.08 8.46 -6.87
N SER A 216 -5.47 7.34 -7.24
CA SER A 216 -5.10 6.23 -6.35
C SER A 216 -3.74 5.69 -6.75
N THR A 217 -3.09 4.93 -5.88
CA THR A 217 -1.76 4.36 -6.13
C THR A 217 -1.84 2.85 -6.02
N LEU A 218 -1.24 2.13 -6.97
CA LEU A 218 -1.18 0.67 -6.94
C LEU A 218 -0.42 0.22 -5.69
N PRO A 219 -0.93 -0.78 -4.94
CA PRO A 219 -0.30 -1.25 -3.70
C PRO A 219 0.63 -2.46 -3.92
N GLY A 220 0.93 -2.81 -5.17
CA GLY A 220 1.73 -3.98 -5.52
C GLY A 220 0.96 -5.30 -5.59
N THR A 221 -0.27 -5.35 -5.13
CA THR A 221 -1.12 -6.54 -5.11
C THR A 221 -2.59 -6.19 -5.27
N ASN A 222 -3.46 -7.18 -5.54
CA ASN A 222 -4.92 -7.04 -5.67
C ASN A 222 -5.32 -5.91 -6.62
N PHE A 223 -4.76 -5.89 -7.81
CA PHE A 223 -5.14 -4.95 -8.85
C PHE A 223 -5.17 -5.62 -10.24
N VAL A 224 -5.91 -5.00 -11.14
CA VAL A 224 -5.93 -5.35 -12.57
C VAL A 224 -5.47 -4.15 -13.40
N ILE A 225 -4.85 -4.45 -14.53
CA ILE A 225 -4.34 -3.45 -15.48
C ILE A 225 -4.47 -4.00 -16.90
N TRP A 226 -4.72 -3.14 -17.88
CA TRP A 226 -4.71 -3.52 -19.27
C TRP A 226 -3.34 -4.02 -19.72
N LYS A 227 -3.30 -5.21 -20.35
CA LYS A 227 -2.04 -5.76 -20.89
C LYS A 227 -1.41 -4.83 -21.92
N HIS A 228 -2.20 -4.30 -22.86
CA HIS A 228 -1.69 -3.38 -23.88
C HIS A 228 -1.03 -2.13 -23.27
N LEU A 229 -1.55 -1.63 -22.13
CA LEU A 229 -0.94 -0.51 -21.42
C LEU A 229 0.39 -0.93 -20.77
N LEU A 230 0.47 -2.12 -20.16
CA LEU A 230 1.74 -2.64 -19.64
C LEU A 230 2.78 -2.85 -20.76
N ASP A 231 2.37 -3.36 -21.91
CA ASP A 231 3.25 -3.55 -23.06
C ASP A 231 3.77 -2.19 -23.57
N ASP A 232 2.93 -1.18 -23.67
CA ASP A 232 3.30 0.19 -24.05
C ASP A 232 4.23 0.86 -23.03
N LEU A 233 4.04 0.56 -21.74
CA LEU A 233 4.91 0.97 -20.65
C LEU A 233 6.19 0.12 -20.55
N LYS A 234 6.35 -0.94 -21.35
CA LYS A 234 7.46 -1.90 -21.32
C LYS A 234 7.57 -2.67 -19.99
N GLY A 235 6.43 -3.00 -19.39
CA GLY A 235 6.35 -3.74 -18.15
C GLY A 235 6.76 -2.92 -16.91
N TRP A 236 7.24 -3.63 -15.90
CA TRP A 236 7.71 -3.07 -14.62
C TRP A 236 9.19 -2.68 -14.69
N ASP A 237 9.55 -1.59 -14.01
CA ASP A 237 10.94 -1.17 -13.84
C ASP A 237 11.68 -2.13 -12.89
N GLU A 238 12.68 -2.84 -13.39
CA GLU A 238 13.43 -3.84 -12.62
C GLU A 238 14.39 -3.22 -11.59
N ASP A 239 14.70 -1.93 -11.71
CA ASP A 239 15.49 -1.18 -10.73
C ASP A 239 14.64 -0.63 -9.58
N ALA A 240 13.31 -0.59 -9.74
CA ALA A 240 12.38 -0.15 -8.72
C ALA A 240 12.06 -1.26 -7.73
N ILE A 241 12.36 -1.04 -6.43
CA ILE A 241 11.98 -1.97 -5.36
C ILE A 241 10.58 -1.71 -4.79
N THR A 242 9.92 -0.63 -5.24
CA THR A 242 8.49 -0.32 -5.12
C THR A 242 7.96 -0.09 -6.54
N GLU A 243 7.88 -1.17 -7.28
CA GLU A 243 7.52 -1.22 -8.68
C GLU A 243 6.09 -0.72 -8.95
N ASP A 244 5.25 -0.85 -7.96
CA ASP A 244 3.86 -0.43 -7.93
C ASP A 244 3.70 1.09 -7.92
N SER A 245 4.42 1.77 -7.03
CA SER A 245 4.44 3.23 -6.95
C SER A 245 5.04 3.84 -8.22
N GLU A 246 6.11 3.23 -8.74
CA GLU A 246 6.75 3.63 -9.99
C GLU A 246 5.79 3.48 -11.18
N LEU A 247 5.15 2.30 -11.31
CA LEU A 247 4.19 2.01 -12.36
C LEU A 247 2.98 2.97 -12.30
N SER A 248 2.51 3.29 -11.09
CA SER A 248 1.38 4.22 -10.90
C SER A 248 1.65 5.58 -11.56
N ILE A 249 2.85 6.14 -11.38
CA ILE A 249 3.22 7.41 -11.99
C ILE A 249 3.22 7.28 -13.52
N ARG A 250 3.80 6.20 -14.08
CA ARG A 250 3.82 6.01 -15.54
C ARG A 250 2.43 5.83 -16.14
N VAL A 251 1.50 5.17 -15.42
CA VAL A 251 0.10 5.07 -15.85
C VAL A 251 -0.54 6.46 -15.97
N TYR A 252 -0.34 7.33 -14.97
CA TYR A 252 -0.82 8.70 -15.02
C TYR A 252 -0.15 9.55 -16.11
N MET A 253 1.15 9.36 -16.36
CA MET A 253 1.87 10.04 -17.44
C MET A 253 1.33 9.67 -18.83
N LYS A 254 0.73 8.49 -18.97
CA LYS A 254 0.03 8.05 -20.20
C LYS A 254 -1.41 8.58 -20.30
N GLY A 255 -1.87 9.37 -19.33
CA GLY A 255 -3.21 9.97 -19.32
C GLY A 255 -4.31 9.05 -18.77
N PHE A 256 -3.98 7.84 -18.31
CA PHE A 256 -4.93 6.93 -17.69
C PHE A 256 -5.07 7.23 -16.19
N ARG A 257 -6.18 6.77 -15.59
CA ARG A 257 -6.44 6.84 -14.15
C ARG A 257 -6.34 5.46 -13.51
N ILE A 258 -6.13 5.45 -12.20
CA ILE A 258 -6.13 4.26 -11.35
C ILE A 258 -7.27 4.41 -10.36
N LYS A 259 -8.27 3.49 -10.37
CA LYS A 259 -9.43 3.55 -9.48
C LYS A 259 -9.31 2.59 -8.31
N TYR A 260 -9.62 3.07 -7.10
CA TYR A 260 -9.78 2.25 -5.91
C TYR A 260 -11.24 1.83 -5.73
N ILE A 261 -11.49 0.52 -5.48
CA ILE A 261 -12.80 -0.02 -5.12
C ILE A 261 -12.70 -0.83 -3.81
N PRO A 262 -13.51 -0.51 -2.78
CA PRO A 262 -13.37 -1.12 -1.46
C PRO A 262 -13.96 -2.52 -1.33
N PHE A 263 -14.73 -2.99 -2.31
CA PHE A 263 -15.47 -4.26 -2.25
C PHE A 263 -14.77 -5.42 -2.95
N ALA A 264 -13.67 -5.20 -3.68
CA ALA A 264 -12.80 -6.25 -4.21
C ALA A 264 -11.73 -6.59 -3.16
N VAL A 265 -12.03 -7.54 -2.28
CA VAL A 265 -11.23 -7.77 -1.07
C VAL A 265 -10.28 -8.94 -1.24
N THR A 266 -9.04 -8.78 -0.80
CA THR A 266 -8.09 -9.88 -0.55
C THR A 266 -7.62 -9.86 0.90
N LEU A 267 -7.23 -11.03 1.41
CA LEU A 267 -6.60 -11.17 2.72
C LEU A 267 -5.10 -11.36 2.53
N GLU A 268 -4.27 -10.73 3.38
CA GLU A 268 -2.82 -10.85 3.35
C GLU A 268 -2.22 -10.99 4.75
N GLN A 269 -1.00 -11.53 4.81
CA GLN A 269 -0.30 -11.73 6.06
C GLN A 269 0.66 -10.58 6.36
N GLU A 270 0.52 -10.00 7.55
CA GLU A 270 1.39 -8.94 8.03
C GLU A 270 2.53 -9.45 8.94
N PRO A 271 3.66 -8.72 9.02
CA PRO A 271 4.79 -9.05 9.88
C PRO A 271 4.39 -9.21 11.35
N GLU A 272 4.78 -10.33 11.98
CA GLU A 272 4.51 -10.60 13.39
C GLU A 272 5.60 -10.08 14.34
N THR A 273 6.76 -9.71 13.79
CA THR A 273 7.91 -9.22 14.57
C THR A 273 8.38 -7.85 14.11
N LEU A 274 8.82 -7.02 15.06
CA LEU A 274 9.32 -5.67 14.76
C LEU A 274 10.54 -5.69 13.82
N SER A 275 11.38 -6.71 13.88
CA SER A 275 12.54 -6.87 12.99
C SER A 275 12.13 -7.06 11.54
N VAL A 276 11.13 -7.92 11.26
CA VAL A 276 10.59 -8.15 9.91
C VAL A 276 9.88 -6.90 9.41
N TRP A 277 9.07 -6.28 10.25
CA TRP A 277 8.38 -5.02 9.96
C TRP A 277 9.39 -3.91 9.59
N ALA A 278 10.42 -3.69 10.41
CA ALA A 278 11.41 -2.65 10.14
C ALA A 278 12.17 -2.86 8.83
N LYS A 279 12.48 -4.11 8.47
CA LYS A 279 13.08 -4.44 7.17
C LYS A 279 12.13 -4.12 6.01
N GLN A 280 10.86 -4.53 6.11
CA GLN A 280 9.84 -4.29 5.10
C GLN A 280 9.61 -2.77 4.91
N ARG A 281 9.38 -2.02 5.98
CA ARG A 281 9.15 -0.57 5.92
C ARG A 281 10.39 0.20 5.46
N THR A 282 11.61 -0.20 5.86
CA THR A 282 12.85 0.38 5.33
C THR A 282 12.95 0.17 3.81
N ARG A 283 12.57 -1.00 3.31
CA ARG A 283 12.51 -1.28 1.86
C ARG A 283 11.54 -0.32 1.15
N TRP A 284 10.36 -0.09 1.71
CA TRP A 284 9.38 0.85 1.15
C TRP A 284 9.91 2.29 1.10
N VAL A 285 10.53 2.76 2.19
CA VAL A 285 11.17 4.09 2.22
C VAL A 285 12.24 4.21 1.13
N ARG A 286 13.12 3.21 0.99
CA ARG A 286 14.18 3.22 -0.02
C ARG A 286 13.63 3.15 -1.45
N GLY A 287 12.54 2.42 -1.66
CA GLY A 287 11.83 2.40 -2.93
C GLY A 287 11.23 3.77 -3.25
N ASN A 288 10.60 4.40 -2.26
CA ASN A 288 10.06 5.75 -2.41
C ASN A 288 11.15 6.79 -2.72
N ASN A 289 12.35 6.67 -2.10
CA ASN A 289 13.50 7.51 -2.45
C ASN A 289 13.89 7.38 -3.93
N TYR A 290 13.84 6.16 -4.47
CA TYR A 290 14.10 5.91 -5.89
C TYR A 290 13.06 6.59 -6.78
N VAL A 291 11.78 6.40 -6.47
CA VAL A 291 10.66 6.97 -7.24
C VAL A 291 10.71 8.50 -7.23
N VAL A 292 10.94 9.11 -6.05
CA VAL A 292 11.13 10.57 -5.94
C VAL A 292 12.29 11.02 -6.82
N GLY A 293 13.45 10.37 -6.70
CA GLY A 293 14.63 10.74 -7.49
C GLY A 293 14.41 10.63 -9.00
N LYS A 294 13.67 9.59 -9.43
CA LYS A 294 13.37 9.33 -10.84
C LYS A 294 12.43 10.38 -11.43
N PHE A 295 11.34 10.70 -10.74
CA PHE A 295 10.26 11.52 -11.30
C PHE A 295 10.22 12.97 -10.81
N PHE A 296 11.16 13.39 -9.95
CA PHE A 296 11.12 14.72 -9.34
C PHE A 296 10.99 15.86 -10.37
N LYS A 297 11.67 15.77 -11.51
CA LYS A 297 11.61 16.79 -12.57
C LYS A 297 10.32 16.70 -13.40
N GLU A 298 9.75 15.52 -13.50
CA GLU A 298 8.60 15.24 -14.37
C GLU A 298 7.27 15.56 -13.67
N ILE A 299 7.24 15.48 -12.32
CA ILE A 299 6.04 15.77 -11.51
C ILE A 299 5.48 17.18 -11.79
N THR A 300 6.33 18.16 -12.09
CA THR A 300 5.91 19.52 -12.39
C THR A 300 5.33 19.69 -13.79
N GLN A 301 5.49 18.70 -14.67
CA GLN A 301 5.05 18.71 -16.06
C GLN A 301 3.64 18.12 -16.27
N PHE A 302 3.04 17.54 -15.25
CA PHE A 302 1.68 17.03 -15.36
C PHE A 302 0.69 18.14 -15.77
N GLU A 303 -0.14 17.86 -16.74
CA GLU A 303 -1.23 18.75 -17.17
C GLU A 303 -2.18 19.03 -16.01
N ASN A 304 -2.55 17.99 -15.27
CA ASN A 304 -3.34 18.11 -14.05
C ASN A 304 -2.44 18.48 -12.86
N LYS A 305 -2.47 19.73 -12.46
CA LYS A 305 -1.68 20.24 -11.32
C LYS A 305 -2.04 19.60 -9.98
N PHE A 306 -3.29 19.15 -9.81
CA PHE A 306 -3.70 18.40 -8.63
C PHE A 306 -3.01 17.04 -8.55
N LEU A 307 -2.84 16.34 -9.67
CA LEU A 307 -2.08 15.09 -9.70
C LEU A 307 -0.63 15.30 -9.27
N GLY A 308 0.02 16.35 -9.76
CA GLY A 308 1.37 16.70 -9.33
C GLY A 308 1.45 16.98 -7.83
N PHE A 309 0.51 17.75 -7.29
CA PHE A 309 0.41 18.03 -5.85
C PHE A 309 0.20 16.74 -5.03
N GLU A 310 -0.72 15.86 -5.45
CA GLU A 310 -1.01 14.62 -4.75
C GLU A 310 0.18 13.65 -4.73
N ILE A 311 0.91 13.56 -5.83
CA ILE A 311 2.13 12.76 -5.88
C ILE A 311 3.21 13.36 -4.98
N LEU A 312 3.42 14.68 -5.02
CA LEU A 312 4.35 15.38 -4.11
C LEU A 312 3.96 15.19 -2.65
N TYR A 313 2.66 15.26 -2.32
CA TYR A 313 2.15 15.00 -0.99
C TYR A 313 2.51 13.58 -0.53
N LEU A 314 2.18 12.57 -1.34
CA LEU A 314 2.48 11.17 -1.04
C LEU A 314 3.98 10.94 -0.84
N LEU A 315 4.80 11.55 -1.72
CA LEU A 315 6.25 11.46 -1.64
C LEU A 315 6.81 12.22 -0.43
N SER A 316 6.19 13.33 0.00
CA SER A 316 6.64 14.14 1.14
C SER A 316 6.27 13.56 2.51
N LEU A 317 5.31 12.62 2.58
CA LEU A 317 4.88 12.01 3.84
C LEU A 317 6.04 11.46 4.67
N TYR A 318 7.00 10.81 4.04
CA TYR A 318 8.14 10.22 4.76
C TYR A 318 9.17 11.25 5.21
N TYR A 319 9.31 12.39 4.53
CA TYR A 319 10.40 13.33 4.84
C TYR A 319 9.91 14.50 5.67
N VAL A 320 8.96 15.26 5.12
CA VAL A 320 8.54 16.51 5.74
C VAL A 320 7.67 16.25 6.96
N PHE A 321 6.70 15.33 6.83
CA PHE A 321 5.72 15.07 7.89
C PHE A 321 6.36 14.41 9.11
N LEU A 322 7.16 13.34 8.92
CA LEU A 322 7.83 12.68 10.03
C LEU A 322 8.89 13.55 10.69
N PHE A 323 9.60 14.36 9.90
CA PHE A 323 10.51 15.35 10.45
C PHE A 323 9.76 16.37 11.32
N ALA A 324 8.64 16.90 10.83
CA ALA A 324 7.83 17.86 11.57
C ALA A 324 7.27 17.27 12.88
N ILE A 325 6.79 16.00 12.84
CA ILE A 325 6.35 15.30 14.05
C ILE A 325 7.51 15.14 15.03
N GLY A 326 8.66 14.63 14.60
CA GLY A 326 9.82 14.42 15.47
C GLY A 326 10.29 15.72 16.14
N VAL A 327 10.36 16.83 15.40
CA VAL A 327 10.70 18.15 15.94
C VAL A 327 9.64 18.64 16.91
N SER A 328 8.37 18.53 16.56
CA SER A 328 7.26 18.97 17.42
C SER A 328 7.20 18.20 18.73
N ASP A 329 7.32 16.88 18.70
CA ASP A 329 7.28 16.02 19.87
C ASP A 329 8.46 16.26 20.80
N LEU A 330 9.68 16.42 20.27
CA LEU A 330 10.86 16.73 21.06
C LEU A 330 10.73 18.08 21.76
N ILE A 331 10.30 19.11 21.03
CA ILE A 331 10.12 20.45 21.62
C ILE A 331 9.01 20.44 22.66
N PHE A 332 7.90 19.72 22.40
CA PHE A 332 6.81 19.55 23.36
C PHE A 332 7.32 18.90 24.67
N ILE A 333 8.03 17.78 24.57
CA ILE A 333 8.58 17.05 25.73
C ILE A 333 9.52 17.97 26.52
N PHE A 334 10.44 18.65 25.86
CA PHE A 334 11.40 19.55 26.51
C PHE A 334 10.72 20.79 27.15
N SER A 335 9.65 21.28 26.53
CA SER A 335 8.87 22.41 27.08
C SER A 335 8.08 22.00 28.34
N VAL A 336 7.39 20.85 28.30
CA VAL A 336 6.63 20.35 29.46
C VAL A 336 7.58 19.96 30.60
N SER A 337 8.77 19.45 30.29
CA SER A 337 9.81 19.13 31.28
C SER A 337 10.57 20.36 31.80
N HIS A 338 10.19 21.58 31.41
CA HIS A 338 10.86 22.83 31.80
C HIS A 338 12.35 22.90 31.42
N ILE A 339 12.81 22.06 30.47
CA ILE A 339 14.20 22.07 29.98
C ILE A 339 14.41 23.23 29.01
N ILE A 340 13.42 23.55 28.19
CA ILE A 340 13.43 24.66 27.23
C ILE A 340 12.17 25.51 27.43
N ALA A 341 12.34 26.81 27.57
CA ALA A 341 11.22 27.72 27.44
C ALA A 341 11.02 28.06 25.97
N VAL A 342 9.84 27.72 25.42
CA VAL A 342 9.47 28.19 24.06
C VAL A 342 9.01 29.65 24.16
N PRO A 343 9.78 30.63 23.68
CA PRO A 343 9.51 32.07 23.91
C PRO A 343 8.40 32.62 22.97
N LEU A 344 7.44 31.76 22.59
CA LEU A 344 6.39 32.13 21.67
C LEU A 344 5.05 32.23 22.43
N PRO A 345 4.30 33.34 22.27
CA PRO A 345 2.98 33.46 22.89
C PRO A 345 1.99 32.54 22.19
N GLY A 346 1.28 31.69 22.95
CA GLY A 346 0.21 30.87 22.41
C GLY A 346 -0.12 29.61 23.22
N PRO A 347 -1.27 29.00 22.98
CA PRO A 347 -1.73 27.81 23.71
C PRO A 347 -1.17 26.51 23.11
N TYR A 348 0.17 26.36 23.00
CA TYR A 348 0.84 25.25 22.31
C TYR A 348 0.44 23.89 22.82
N THR A 349 0.33 23.72 24.14
CA THR A 349 -0.11 22.45 24.74
C THR A 349 -1.51 22.08 24.28
N THR A 350 -2.44 23.03 24.24
CA THR A 350 -3.80 22.80 23.75
C THR A 350 -3.81 22.43 22.27
N VAL A 351 -3.04 23.13 21.45
CA VAL A 351 -2.93 22.85 20.01
C VAL A 351 -2.34 21.47 19.77
N TRP A 352 -1.32 21.07 20.54
CA TRP A 352 -0.74 19.74 20.42
C TRP A 352 -1.72 18.65 20.84
N ILE A 353 -2.39 18.79 22.00
CA ILE A 353 -3.41 17.81 22.47
C ILE A 353 -4.54 17.69 21.42
N LEU A 354 -4.98 18.80 20.86
CA LEU A 354 -6.05 18.79 19.86
C LEU A 354 -5.61 18.04 18.59
N ALA A 355 -4.35 18.17 18.15
CA ALA A 355 -3.81 17.40 17.02
C ALA A 355 -3.86 15.88 17.28
N VAL A 356 -3.47 15.44 18.48
CA VAL A 356 -3.56 14.04 18.89
C VAL A 356 -5.02 13.56 18.94
N VAL A 357 -5.93 14.37 19.47
CA VAL A 357 -7.37 14.04 19.53
C VAL A 357 -7.95 13.91 18.13
N LEU A 358 -7.59 14.79 17.20
CA LEU A 358 -8.05 14.70 15.81
C LEU A 358 -7.50 13.47 15.10
N PHE A 359 -6.22 13.13 15.28
CA PHE A 359 -5.65 11.89 14.77
C PHE A 359 -6.44 10.65 15.25
N ILE A 360 -6.73 10.57 16.58
CA ILE A 360 -7.50 9.47 17.15
C ILE A 360 -8.91 9.43 16.54
N PHE A 361 -9.54 10.58 16.40
CA PHE A 361 -10.88 10.70 15.83
C PHE A 361 -10.94 10.23 14.37
N GLU A 362 -9.98 10.63 13.53
CA GLU A 362 -9.90 10.21 12.12
C GLU A 362 -9.76 8.68 11.99
N ILE A 363 -8.85 8.09 12.76
CA ILE A 363 -8.66 6.63 12.76
C ILE A 363 -9.91 5.92 13.30
N PHE A 364 -10.55 6.47 14.33
CA PHE A 364 -11.76 5.87 14.90
C PHE A 364 -12.94 5.92 13.92
N LEU A 365 -13.07 6.97 13.12
CA LEU A 365 -14.07 7.01 12.04
C LEU A 365 -13.88 5.88 11.02
N VAL A 366 -12.62 5.61 10.65
CA VAL A 366 -12.29 4.49 9.75
C VAL A 366 -12.66 3.16 10.39
N LEU A 367 -12.29 2.95 11.65
CA LEU A 367 -12.62 1.72 12.38
C LEU A 367 -14.13 1.53 12.54
N SER A 368 -14.89 2.62 12.76
CA SER A 368 -16.34 2.56 12.83
C SER A 368 -16.98 2.14 11.51
N TYR A 369 -16.47 2.66 10.40
CA TYR A 369 -16.91 2.23 9.07
C TYR A 369 -16.66 0.73 8.83
N GLU A 370 -15.52 0.21 9.28
CA GLU A 370 -15.13 -1.21 9.16
C GLU A 370 -15.76 -2.11 10.24
N GLY A 371 -16.65 -1.57 11.10
CA GLY A 371 -17.27 -2.33 12.20
C GLY A 371 -16.28 -2.77 13.28
N GLN A 372 -15.16 -2.06 13.43
CA GLN A 372 -14.08 -2.35 14.36
C GLN A 372 -13.94 -1.29 15.48
N ASP A 373 -14.98 -0.50 15.74
CA ASP A 373 -15.06 0.59 16.72
C ASP A 373 -15.20 0.10 18.17
N THR A 374 -14.41 -0.90 18.55
CA THR A 374 -14.39 -1.44 19.90
C THR A 374 -13.59 -0.56 20.85
N PHE A 375 -13.92 -0.58 22.17
CA PHE A 375 -13.13 0.10 23.20
C PHE A 375 -11.66 -0.33 23.19
N LYS A 376 -11.39 -1.63 22.94
CA LYS A 376 -10.03 -2.16 22.77
C LYS A 376 -9.29 -1.43 21.66
N ASN A 377 -9.90 -1.25 20.50
CA ASN A 377 -9.28 -0.57 19.38
C ASN A 377 -9.08 0.92 19.63
N LEU A 378 -9.98 1.59 20.34
CA LEU A 378 -9.80 2.99 20.74
C LEU A 378 -8.54 3.16 21.61
N VAL A 379 -8.37 2.29 22.61
CA VAL A 379 -7.16 2.29 23.47
C VAL A 379 -5.91 1.98 22.62
N LEU A 380 -6.02 1.05 21.68
CA LEU A 380 -4.91 0.71 20.79
C LEU A 380 -4.50 1.88 19.89
N VAL A 381 -5.43 2.65 19.34
CA VAL A 381 -5.14 3.84 18.52
C VAL A 381 -4.39 4.89 19.33
N LEU A 382 -4.80 5.11 20.59
CA LEU A 382 -4.07 6.01 21.50
C LEU A 382 -2.63 5.53 21.74
N LEU A 383 -2.43 4.24 22.01
CA LEU A 383 -1.10 3.65 22.18
C LEU A 383 -0.28 3.69 20.88
N MET A 384 -0.93 3.48 19.73
CA MET A 384 -0.32 3.51 18.41
C MET A 384 0.38 4.84 18.14
N TYR A 385 -0.24 5.97 18.49
CA TYR A 385 0.35 7.28 18.31
C TYR A 385 1.71 7.41 19.03
N PHE A 386 1.77 7.01 20.31
CA PHE A 386 2.96 7.14 21.15
C PHE A 386 4.02 6.04 20.95
N THR A 387 3.70 4.99 20.23
CA THR A 387 4.59 3.83 20.06
C THR A 387 4.84 3.53 18.58
N TYR A 388 3.88 2.92 17.90
CA TYR A 388 4.02 2.44 16.53
C TYR A 388 4.33 3.56 15.53
N CYS A 389 3.64 4.69 15.62
CA CYS A 389 3.90 5.83 14.73
C CYS A 389 5.31 6.37 14.88
N GLN A 390 5.90 6.31 16.09
CA GLN A 390 7.26 6.76 16.35
C GLN A 390 8.31 5.83 15.70
N PHE A 391 8.01 4.54 15.52
CA PHE A 391 8.92 3.63 14.82
C PHE A 391 9.13 3.99 13.35
N TRP A 392 8.18 4.70 12.74
CA TRP A 392 8.34 5.20 11.38
C TRP A 392 9.48 6.21 11.26
N ILE A 393 9.73 7.04 12.28
CA ILE A 393 10.87 7.98 12.32
C ILE A 393 12.18 7.20 12.18
N TYR A 394 12.31 6.09 12.91
CA TYR A 394 13.49 5.23 12.82
C TYR A 394 13.69 4.62 11.42
N VAL A 395 12.63 4.04 10.83
CA VAL A 395 12.78 3.39 9.51
C VAL A 395 13.05 4.40 8.40
N VAL A 396 12.48 5.60 8.48
CA VAL A 396 12.78 6.69 7.53
C VAL A 396 14.20 7.16 7.67
N ALA A 397 14.67 7.44 8.88
CA ALA A 397 16.06 7.81 9.14
C ALA A 397 17.03 6.74 8.65
N ARG A 398 16.72 5.46 8.90
CA ARG A 398 17.49 4.33 8.40
C ARG A 398 17.50 4.25 6.87
N GLY A 399 16.36 4.45 6.21
CA GLY A 399 16.26 4.44 4.74
C GLY A 399 17.12 5.53 4.11
N ILE A 400 17.04 6.76 4.65
CA ILE A 400 17.87 7.91 4.23
C ILE A 400 19.35 7.60 4.44
N TYR A 401 19.73 7.09 5.62
CA TYR A 401 21.12 6.72 5.92
C TYR A 401 21.66 5.69 4.91
N LEU A 402 20.92 4.63 4.62
CA LEU A 402 21.34 3.58 3.70
C LEU A 402 21.50 4.07 2.26
N ASP A 403 20.60 4.94 1.80
CA ASP A 403 20.62 5.41 0.41
C ASP A 403 21.59 6.56 0.17
N TYR A 404 21.67 7.56 1.06
CA TYR A 404 22.40 8.79 0.80
C TYR A 404 23.76 8.87 1.51
N ILE A 405 23.90 8.22 2.68
CA ILE A 405 25.16 8.25 3.46
C ILE A 405 25.97 7.00 3.16
N LYS A 406 25.42 5.81 3.44
CA LYS A 406 26.09 4.52 3.19
C LYS A 406 26.15 4.16 1.70
N ARG A 407 25.22 4.68 0.90
CA ARG A 407 25.08 4.39 -0.54
C ARG A 407 25.03 2.90 -0.85
N GLU A 408 24.28 2.18 -0.03
CA GLU A 408 24.11 0.74 -0.17
C GLU A 408 23.24 0.42 -1.40
N LYS A 409 23.66 -0.57 -2.20
CA LYS A 409 22.87 -1.01 -3.36
C LYS A 409 21.46 -1.40 -2.90
N ARG A 410 20.44 -0.93 -3.62
CA ARG A 410 19.07 -1.33 -3.39
C ARG A 410 18.89 -2.74 -3.90
N THR A 411 18.48 -3.64 -3.02
CA THR A 411 18.17 -5.02 -3.36
C THR A 411 16.81 -5.36 -2.82
N TRP A 412 16.02 -6.06 -3.61
CA TRP A 412 14.77 -6.61 -3.14
C TRP A 412 15.06 -7.66 -2.06
N SER A 413 14.31 -7.64 -0.99
CA SER A 413 14.40 -8.63 0.08
C SER A 413 13.00 -9.13 0.40
N LYS A 414 12.86 -10.46 0.45
CA LYS A 414 11.61 -11.12 0.81
C LYS A 414 11.18 -10.75 2.24
N THR A 415 9.87 -10.54 2.43
CA THR A 415 9.26 -10.50 3.75
C THR A 415 9.09 -11.93 4.27
N VAL A 416 9.56 -12.22 5.47
CA VAL A 416 9.43 -13.55 6.09
C VAL A 416 7.95 -13.83 6.36
N ARG A 417 7.47 -15.02 5.95
CA ARG A 417 6.11 -15.49 6.20
C ARG A 417 6.05 -16.39 7.43
N PHE A 418 4.92 -16.31 8.12
CA PHE A 418 4.63 -17.08 9.33
C PHE A 418 3.60 -18.16 9.03
N GLU A 419 3.57 -19.22 9.81
CA GLU A 419 2.52 -20.22 9.69
C GLU A 419 1.20 -19.65 10.19
N LEU A 420 0.16 -19.75 9.37
CA LEU A 420 -1.19 -19.40 9.76
C LEU A 420 -1.85 -20.60 10.43
N GLU A 421 -2.44 -20.40 11.59
CA GLU A 421 -3.32 -21.38 12.19
C GLU A 421 -4.55 -21.62 11.28
N ASP A 422 -5.03 -22.86 11.17
CA ASP A 422 -6.22 -23.20 10.38
C ASP A 422 -7.50 -22.75 11.11
N LYS A 423 -7.66 -21.44 11.27
CA LYS A 423 -8.95 -20.87 11.67
C LYS A 423 -9.59 -20.24 10.44
N PRO A 424 -10.86 -20.56 10.15
CA PRO A 424 -11.58 -19.80 9.13
C PRO A 424 -11.60 -18.33 9.52
N PRO A 425 -11.52 -17.38 8.58
CA PRO A 425 -11.70 -15.96 8.86
C PRO A 425 -13.13 -15.74 9.36
N ASP A 426 -13.25 -15.04 10.51
CA ASP A 426 -14.51 -14.53 11.05
C ASP A 426 -15.13 -13.46 10.14
#